data_0d99eccd9738a0e11cdc64578c8b6d73
#
_entry.id   0d99eccd9738a0e11cdc64578c8b6d73
#
_cell.length_a   1.000
_cell.length_b   1.000
_cell.length_c   1.000
_cell.angle_alpha   90.00
_cell.angle_beta   90.00
_cell.angle_gamma   90.00
#
_symmetry.space_group_name_H-M   'P 1'
#
loop_
_entity.id
_entity.type
_entity.pdbx_description
1 polymer ?
#
loop_
_entity_poly.entity_id
_entity_poly.type
_entity_poly.pdbx_seq_one_letter_code
_entity_poly.pdbx_strand_id
1 'polypeptide(L)' 'VEEFFEQARKILAEQLGIEPDSITWDTTFDEIDADSIDIVEMLMALEDIYDVEFPEDNLEDYKSMGPLIKALYQVISAK' A
#
# COMPACT_ATOMS: atom_id res chain seq x y z
N VAL A 1 -0.24 11.34 -6.95
CA VAL A 1 0.23 10.02 -6.46
C VAL A 1 0.90 10.13 -5.09
N GLU A 2 1.50 11.28 -4.78
CA GLU A 2 2.13 11.48 -3.47
C GLU A 2 1.13 11.42 -2.33
N GLU A 3 -0.01 12.01 -2.52
CA GLU A 3 -1.07 12.00 -1.51
C GLU A 3 -1.57 10.58 -1.26
N PHE A 4 -1.71 9.81 -2.31
CA PHE A 4 -2.10 8.41 -2.20
C PHE A 4 -1.04 7.61 -1.45
N PHE A 5 0.22 7.84 -1.77
CA PHE A 5 1.33 7.19 -1.08
C PHE A 5 1.33 7.54 0.41
N GLU A 6 1.10 8.81 0.74
CA GLU A 6 1.03 9.24 2.14
C GLU A 6 -0.06 8.51 2.91
N GLN A 7 -1.24 8.37 2.31
CA GLN A 7 -2.33 7.63 2.95
C GLN A 7 -1.96 6.18 3.14
N ALA A 8 -1.39 5.57 2.10
CA ALA A 8 -1.04 4.15 2.14
C ALA A 8 0.00 3.86 3.21
N ARG A 9 1.07 4.67 3.27
CA ARG A 9 2.13 4.41 4.23
C ARG A 9 1.67 4.65 5.67
N LYS A 10 0.78 5.61 5.90
CA LYS A 10 0.21 5.84 7.23
C LYS A 10 -0.56 4.62 7.71
N ILE A 11 -1.38 4.07 6.84
CA ILE A 11 -2.19 2.90 7.18
C ILE A 11 -1.29 1.71 7.49
N LEU A 12 -0.32 1.47 6.62
CA LEU A 12 0.58 0.34 6.79
C LEU A 12 1.45 0.49 8.03
N ALA A 13 1.96 1.69 8.27
CA ALA A 13 2.79 1.96 9.45
C ALA A 13 2.00 1.73 10.74
N GLU A 14 0.76 2.17 10.76
CA GLU A 14 -0.11 1.99 11.91
C GLU A 14 -0.38 0.49 12.15
N GLN A 15 -0.59 -0.25 11.08
CA GLN A 15 -0.81 -1.68 11.13
C GLN A 15 0.41 -2.40 11.71
N LEU A 16 1.60 -1.96 11.36
CA LEU A 16 2.85 -2.58 11.77
C LEU A 16 3.42 -2.02 13.07
N GLY A 17 2.88 -0.91 13.55
CA GLY A 17 3.38 -0.25 14.75
C GLY A 17 4.72 0.44 14.56
N ILE A 18 4.96 0.98 13.37
CA ILE A 18 6.20 1.69 13.05
C ILE A 18 5.88 3.12 12.61
N GLU A 19 6.92 3.92 12.46
CA GLU A 19 6.75 5.30 12.01
C GLU A 19 6.48 5.36 10.51
N PRO A 20 5.52 6.17 10.05
CA PRO A 20 5.26 6.30 8.62
C PRO A 20 6.49 6.73 7.82
N ASP A 21 7.34 7.57 8.42
CA ASP A 21 8.56 8.05 7.76
C ASP A 21 9.56 6.93 7.47
N SER A 22 9.39 5.77 8.11
CA SER A 22 10.23 4.60 7.85
C SER A 22 9.90 3.95 6.52
N ILE A 23 8.74 4.27 5.96
CA ILE A 23 8.28 3.67 4.71
C ILE A 23 8.49 4.66 3.57
N THR A 24 9.34 4.28 2.63
CA THR A 24 9.63 5.11 1.44
C THR A 24 9.25 4.34 0.18
N TRP A 25 9.43 4.97 -0.96
CA TRP A 25 9.16 4.33 -2.25
C TRP A 25 10.01 3.07 -2.47
N ASP A 26 11.21 3.06 -1.91
CA ASP A 26 12.16 1.96 -2.07
C ASP A 26 12.05 0.91 -0.97
N THR A 27 11.26 1.16 0.05
CA THR A 27 11.11 0.22 1.16
C THR A 27 10.49 -1.08 0.68
N THR A 28 11.14 -2.20 1.00
CA THR A 28 10.59 -3.51 0.67
C THR A 28 9.72 -3.98 1.84
N PHE A 29 8.76 -4.84 1.53
CA PHE A 29 7.89 -5.37 2.57
C PHE A 29 8.66 -6.27 3.54
N ASP A 30 9.70 -6.94 3.05
CA ASP A 30 10.56 -7.76 3.91
C ASP A 30 11.28 -6.94 4.95
N GLU A 31 11.73 -5.73 4.59
CA GLU A 31 12.45 -4.85 5.51
C GLU A 31 11.61 -4.46 6.72
N ILE A 32 10.32 -4.33 6.53
CA ILE A 32 9.41 -3.88 7.58
C ILE A 32 8.55 -5.01 8.12
N ASP A 33 8.86 -6.24 7.74
CA ASP A 33 8.14 -7.44 8.17
C ASP A 33 6.63 -7.37 7.85
N ALA A 34 6.29 -6.74 6.75
CA ALA A 34 4.90 -6.69 6.30
C ALA A 34 4.59 -7.96 5.51
N ASP A 35 3.59 -8.70 5.94
CA ASP A 35 3.17 -9.89 5.20
C ASP A 35 1.95 -9.57 4.33
N SER A 36 1.44 -10.57 3.64
CA SER A 36 0.33 -10.37 2.71
C SER A 36 -0.94 -9.91 3.42
N ILE A 37 -1.12 -10.32 4.66
CA ILE A 37 -2.30 -9.91 5.44
C ILE A 37 -2.25 -8.41 5.72
N ASP A 38 -1.09 -7.91 6.10
CA ASP A 38 -0.91 -6.48 6.34
C ASP A 38 -1.17 -5.67 5.08
N ILE A 39 -0.69 -6.16 3.95
CA ILE A 39 -0.88 -5.50 2.67
C ILE A 39 -2.37 -5.50 2.29
N VAL A 40 -3.05 -6.63 2.44
CA VAL A 40 -4.47 -6.72 2.12
C VAL A 40 -5.29 -5.77 3.01
N GLU A 41 -4.95 -5.69 4.28
CA GLU A 41 -5.66 -4.76 5.18
C GLU A 41 -5.45 -3.31 4.77
N MET A 42 -4.24 -2.96 4.34
CA MET A 42 -3.96 -1.63 3.80
C MET A 42 -4.80 -1.36 2.56
N LEU A 43 -4.89 -2.35 1.66
CA LEU A 43 -5.70 -2.20 0.44
C LEU A 43 -7.17 -2.00 0.77
N MET A 44 -7.69 -2.75 1.71
CA MET A 44 -9.10 -2.63 2.10
C MET A 44 -9.40 -1.25 2.67
N ALA A 45 -8.49 -0.72 3.48
CA ALA A 45 -8.65 0.62 4.01
C ALA A 45 -8.64 1.68 2.91
N LEU A 46 -7.75 1.52 1.94
CA LEU A 46 -7.67 2.44 0.80
C LEU A 46 -8.91 2.35 -0.09
N GLU A 47 -9.42 1.15 -0.28
CA GLU A 47 -10.66 0.95 -1.04
C GLU A 47 -11.81 1.73 -0.42
N ASP A 48 -11.85 1.73 0.90
CA ASP A 48 -12.90 2.43 1.63
C ASP A 48 -12.73 3.95 1.52
N ILE A 49 -11.50 4.43 1.63
CA ILE A 49 -11.20 5.87 1.56
C ILE A 49 -11.50 6.42 0.17
N TYR A 50 -11.11 5.71 -0.87
CA TYR A 50 -11.22 6.18 -2.25
C TYR A 50 -12.43 5.65 -3.00
N ASP A 51 -13.22 4.79 -2.35
CA ASP A 51 -14.42 4.19 -2.94
C ASP A 51 -14.11 3.48 -4.25
N VAL A 52 -13.11 2.60 -4.21
CA VAL A 52 -12.68 1.80 -5.37
C VAL A 52 -12.47 0.36 -4.93
N GLU A 53 -12.36 -0.53 -5.90
CA GLU A 53 -11.98 -1.92 -5.66
C GLU A 53 -10.63 -2.18 -6.31
N PHE A 54 -9.68 -2.66 -5.51
CA PHE A 54 -8.38 -3.04 -6.04
C PHE A 54 -8.35 -4.54 -6.31
N PRO A 55 -7.70 -4.96 -7.40
CA PRO A 55 -7.49 -6.39 -7.63
C PRO A 55 -6.55 -6.94 -6.58
N GLU A 56 -6.92 -8.04 -5.98
CA GLU A 56 -6.09 -8.68 -4.96
C GLU A 56 -5.17 -9.73 -5.57
N ASP A 57 -5.33 -9.98 -6.86
CA ASP A 57 -4.48 -10.91 -7.58
C ASP A 57 -3.10 -10.30 -7.76
N ASN A 58 -2.09 -11.14 -7.71
CA ASN A 58 -0.72 -10.73 -7.99
C ASN A 58 -0.09 -9.81 -6.96
N LEU A 59 -0.64 -9.73 -5.75
CA LEU A 59 -0.02 -8.95 -4.68
C LEU A 59 1.39 -9.47 -4.36
N GLU A 60 1.59 -10.75 -4.55
CA GLU A 60 2.88 -11.39 -4.33
C GLU A 60 3.97 -10.91 -5.29
N ASP A 61 3.57 -10.35 -6.42
CA ASP A 61 4.50 -9.83 -7.41
C ASP A 61 5.12 -8.50 -6.97
N TYR A 62 4.52 -7.84 -6.00
CA TYR A 62 5.00 -6.55 -5.51
C TYR A 62 5.81 -6.77 -4.24
N LYS A 63 7.07 -6.40 -4.28
CA LYS A 63 7.99 -6.60 -3.16
C LYS A 63 8.35 -5.32 -2.43
N SER A 64 7.95 -4.19 -2.97
CA SER A 64 8.23 -2.89 -2.36
C SER A 64 7.05 -1.95 -2.56
N MET A 65 7.08 -0.84 -1.81
CA MET A 65 5.99 0.13 -1.83
C MET A 65 5.79 0.79 -3.20
N GLY A 66 6.87 1.19 -3.84
CA GLY A 66 6.79 1.95 -5.08
C GLY A 66 5.96 1.29 -6.17
N PRO A 67 6.34 0.10 -6.62
CA PRO A 67 5.57 -0.60 -7.65
C PRO A 67 4.12 -0.86 -7.26
N LEU A 68 3.89 -1.24 -6.00
CA LEU A 68 2.54 -1.50 -5.54
C LEU A 68 1.68 -0.24 -5.58
N ILE A 69 2.20 0.85 -5.06
CA ILE A 69 1.46 2.11 -5.01
C ILE A 69 1.14 2.62 -6.42
N LYS A 70 2.09 2.50 -7.34
CA LYS A 70 1.85 2.90 -8.73
C LYS A 70 0.74 2.09 -9.37
N ALA A 71 0.74 0.79 -9.14
CA ALA A 71 -0.29 -0.09 -9.69
C ALA A 71 -1.67 0.25 -9.12
N LEU A 72 -1.75 0.48 -7.83
CA LEU A 72 -3.01 0.83 -7.18
C LEU A 72 -3.50 2.20 -7.63
N TYR A 73 -2.60 3.15 -7.79
CA TYR A 73 -2.97 4.49 -8.21
C TYR A 73 -3.58 4.49 -9.61
N GLN A 74 -3.14 3.59 -10.48
CA GLN A 74 -3.72 3.46 -11.81
C GLN A 74 -5.19 3.08 -11.76
N VAL A 75 -5.58 2.27 -10.79
CA VAL A 75 -6.98 1.89 -10.61
C VAL A 75 -7.82 3.13 -10.24
N ILE A 76 -7.29 3.95 -9.35
CA ILE A 76 -7.97 5.19 -8.93
C ILE A 76 -8.08 6.16 -10.11
N SER A 77 -7.00 6.31 -10.86
CA SER A 77 -6.94 7.24 -11.99
C SER A 77 -7.85 6.84 -13.15
N ALA A 78 -8.11 5.55 -13.29
CA ALA A 78 -8.97 5.04 -14.36
C ALA A 78 -10.46 5.20 -14.06
N LYS A 79 -10.80 5.60 -12.87
CA LYS A 79 -12.17 5.69 -12.42
C LYS A 79 -12.91 6.96 -12.91
#